data_0d0274f3e44705f1cf4c10beef0fe226
#
_entry.id   0d0274f3e44705f1cf4c10beef0fe226
#
_cell.length_a   1.000
_cell.length_b   1.000
_cell.length_c   1.000
_cell.angle_alpha   90.00
_cell.angle_beta   90.00
_cell.angle_gamma   90.00
#
_symmetry.space_group_name_H-M   'P 1'
#
loop_
_entity.id
_entity.type
_entity.pdbx_description
1 polymer ?
#
loop_
_entity_poly.entity_id
_entity_poly.type
_entity_poly.pdbx_seq_one_letter_code
_entity_poly.pdbx_strand_id
1 'polypeptide(L)'
;MPKVRFEIYSTERGKKLIDLGELLVESGYLRSFVLDEGGTEVIFKFEVNAGFDVEKGEIDMEELRSYFDAADDIGKKFTDELLRSVFDLDDTGHIWKS
;
A
#
# COMPACT_ATOMS: atom_id res chain seq x y z
N MET A 1 -14.22 -0.27 -3.74
CA MET A 1 -12.91 -0.93 -3.83
C MET A 1 -12.14 -0.75 -2.54
N PRO A 2 -11.36 -1.74 -2.10
CA PRO A 2 -10.68 -1.63 -0.82
C PRO A 2 -9.53 -0.63 -0.86
N LYS A 3 -9.45 0.16 0.20
CA LYS A 3 -8.34 1.06 0.47
C LYS A 3 -7.54 0.49 1.62
N VAL A 4 -6.24 0.45 1.45
CA VAL A 4 -5.31 -0.08 2.45
C VAL A 4 -4.46 1.07 2.96
N ARG A 5 -4.24 1.11 4.28
CA ARG A 5 -3.41 2.13 4.89
C ARG A 5 -2.29 1.50 5.68
N PHE A 6 -1.16 2.17 5.67
CA PHE A 6 -0.01 1.80 6.50
C PHE A 6 0.59 3.04 7.13
N GLU A 7 0.92 2.96 8.41
CA GLU A 7 1.77 3.95 9.03
C GLU A 7 3.21 3.66 8.62
N ILE A 8 3.92 4.67 8.14
CA ILE A 8 5.29 4.52 7.66
C ILE A 8 6.25 5.38 8.49
N TYR A 9 7.54 5.03 8.42
CA TYR A 9 8.57 5.66 9.24
C TYR A 9 8.78 7.14 8.95
N SER A 10 8.68 7.55 7.69
CA SER A 10 9.00 8.92 7.32
C SER A 10 8.38 9.32 5.98
N THR A 11 8.29 10.62 5.77
CA THR A 11 7.89 11.21 4.49
C THR A 11 8.84 10.81 3.36
N GLU A 12 10.12 10.70 3.65
CA GLU A 12 11.13 10.30 2.67
C GLU A 12 10.85 8.89 2.11
N ARG A 13 10.46 7.98 2.99
CA ARG A 13 10.03 6.63 2.58
C ARG A 13 8.77 6.70 1.72
N GLY A 14 7.85 7.57 2.10
CA GLY A 14 6.62 7.79 1.34
C GLY A 14 6.86 8.26 -0.08
N LYS A 15 7.87 9.09 -0.30
CA LYS A 15 8.21 9.57 -1.66
C LYS A 15 8.61 8.44 -2.58
N LYS A 16 9.35 7.45 -2.09
CA LYS A 16 9.71 6.27 -2.87
C LYS A 16 8.49 5.44 -3.22
N LEU A 17 7.55 5.32 -2.29
CA LEU A 17 6.29 4.63 -2.53
C LEU A 17 5.43 5.36 -3.56
N ILE A 18 5.45 6.69 -3.56
CA ILE A 18 4.73 7.49 -4.55
C ILE A 18 5.24 7.21 -5.96
N ASP A 19 6.56 7.19 -6.14
CA ASP A 19 7.16 6.95 -7.46
C ASP A 19 6.74 5.58 -8.02
N LEU A 20 6.78 4.55 -7.20
CA LEU A 20 6.35 3.22 -7.58
C LEU A 20 4.82 3.15 -7.74
N GLY A 21 4.09 3.83 -6.88
CA GLY A 21 2.64 3.90 -6.93
C GLY A 21 2.11 4.50 -8.22
N GLU A 22 2.77 5.53 -8.75
CA GLU A 22 2.41 6.14 -10.03
C GLU A 22 2.49 5.11 -11.17
N LEU A 23 3.54 4.30 -11.18
CA LEU A 23 3.70 3.24 -12.19
C LEU A 23 2.61 2.19 -12.05
N LEU A 24 2.22 1.86 -10.83
CA LEU A 24 1.15 0.89 -10.60
C LEU A 24 -0.22 1.42 -10.98
N VAL A 25 -0.46 2.71 -10.84
CA VAL A 25 -1.69 3.35 -11.32
C VAL A 25 -1.75 3.26 -12.85
N GLU A 26 -0.66 3.57 -13.54
CA GLU A 26 -0.57 3.46 -14.99
C GLU A 26 -0.79 2.03 -15.48
N SER A 27 -0.32 1.05 -14.72
CA SER A 27 -0.47 -0.37 -15.05
C SER A 27 -1.82 -0.96 -14.63
N GLY A 28 -2.66 -0.19 -13.96
CA GLY A 28 -4.00 -0.61 -13.59
C GLY A 28 -4.11 -1.41 -12.30
N TYR A 29 -3.04 -1.55 -11.54
CA TYR A 29 -3.06 -2.26 -10.26
C TYR A 29 -3.52 -1.40 -9.10
N LEU A 30 -3.22 -0.12 -9.13
CA LEU A 30 -3.74 0.84 -8.16
C LEU A 30 -4.72 1.78 -8.84
N ARG A 31 -5.78 2.14 -8.12
CA ARG A 31 -6.70 3.17 -8.55
C ARG A 31 -6.24 4.55 -8.11
N SER A 32 -5.73 4.62 -6.89
CA SER A 32 -5.23 5.87 -6.33
C SER A 32 -4.30 5.59 -5.15
N PHE A 33 -3.54 6.59 -4.78
CA PHE A 33 -2.75 6.56 -3.56
C PHE A 33 -2.61 7.98 -2.99
N VAL A 34 -2.36 8.06 -1.69
CA VAL A 34 -2.19 9.34 -0.98
C VAL A 34 -1.16 9.17 0.12
N LEU A 35 -0.28 10.15 0.26
CA LEU A 35 0.61 10.28 1.40
C LEU A 35 0.04 11.35 2.34
N ASP A 36 -0.36 10.95 3.52
CA ASP A 36 -0.95 11.83 4.52
C ASP A 36 0.10 12.11 5.61
N GLU A 37 0.50 13.37 5.70
CA GLU A 37 1.53 13.84 6.64
C GLU A 37 0.94 14.65 7.80
N GLY A 38 -0.36 14.55 8.02
CA GLY A 38 -1.03 15.30 9.09
C GLY A 38 -0.68 14.79 10.47
N GLY A 39 -0.23 15.69 11.35
CA GLY A 39 0.06 15.37 12.75
C GLY A 39 1.44 14.73 12.94
N THR A 40 1.52 13.79 13.87
CA THR A 40 2.78 13.09 14.23
C THR A 40 3.02 11.83 13.44
N GLU A 41 2.03 11.38 12.68
CA GLU A 41 2.07 10.16 11.91
C GLU A 41 2.18 10.44 10.43
N VAL A 42 2.88 9.57 9.72
CA VAL A 42 2.92 9.57 8.26
C VAL A 42 2.20 8.32 7.79
N ILE A 43 1.12 8.50 7.03
CA ILE A 43 0.26 7.41 6.60
C ILE A 43 0.29 7.34 5.07
N PHE A 44 0.59 6.16 4.54
CA PHE A 44 0.47 5.87 3.13
C PHE A 44 -0.80 5.07 2.89
N LYS A 45 -1.67 5.59 2.04
CA LYS A 45 -2.95 4.96 1.69
C LYS A 45 -2.98 4.67 0.21
N PHE A 46 -3.54 3.53 -0.15
CA PHE A 46 -3.75 3.24 -1.57
C PHE A 46 -5.02 2.42 -1.76
N GLU A 47 -5.61 2.55 -2.93
CA GLU A 47 -6.81 1.82 -3.33
C GLU A 47 -6.45 0.85 -4.45
N VAL A 48 -6.75 -0.43 -4.25
CA VAL A 48 -6.41 -1.49 -5.20
C VAL A 48 -7.60 -1.81 -6.11
N ASN A 49 -7.28 -2.26 -7.32
CA ASN A 49 -8.28 -2.67 -8.31
C ASN A 49 -8.61 -4.16 -8.22
N ALA A 50 -8.70 -4.68 -7.00
CA ALA A 50 -9.03 -6.07 -6.77
C ALA A 50 -10.00 -6.20 -5.60
N GLY A 51 -10.75 -7.30 -5.60
CA GLY A 51 -11.62 -7.61 -4.48
C GLY A 51 -10.85 -8.30 -3.37
N PHE A 52 -10.68 -7.61 -2.24
CA PHE A 52 -10.26 -8.22 -0.99
C PHE A 52 -11.47 -8.27 -0.06
N ASP A 53 -11.40 -9.11 0.95
CA ASP A 53 -12.45 -9.19 1.95
C ASP A 53 -12.39 -7.98 2.88
N VAL A 54 -13.16 -6.95 2.53
CA VAL A 54 -13.18 -5.69 3.29
C VAL A 54 -13.87 -5.82 4.65
N GLU A 55 -14.65 -6.88 4.86
CA GLU A 55 -15.34 -7.09 6.13
C GLU A 55 -14.37 -7.44 7.26
N LYS A 56 -13.25 -8.03 6.94
CA LYS A 56 -12.22 -8.37 7.93
C LYS A 56 -11.55 -7.12 8.51
N GLY A 57 -11.56 -6.00 7.79
CA GLY A 57 -10.89 -4.78 8.23
C GLY A 57 -9.38 -4.82 8.16
N GLU A 58 -8.80 -5.90 7.68
CA GLU A 58 -7.35 -6.09 7.56
C GLU A 58 -7.04 -6.94 6.33
N ILE A 59 -5.79 -6.86 5.86
CA ILE A 59 -5.31 -7.66 4.73
C ILE A 59 -3.96 -8.27 5.10
N ASP A 60 -3.81 -9.56 4.80
CA ASP A 60 -2.56 -10.26 4.98
C ASP A 60 -1.52 -9.75 3.98
N MET A 61 -0.29 -9.53 4.43
CA MET A 61 0.80 -9.08 3.57
C MET A 61 1.11 -10.09 2.45
N GLU A 62 0.87 -11.38 2.70
CA GLU A 62 1.01 -12.42 1.68
C GLU A 62 0.01 -12.23 0.54
N GLU A 63 -1.24 -11.91 0.87
CA GLU A 63 -2.27 -11.64 -0.14
C GLU A 63 -1.92 -10.40 -0.96
N LEU A 64 -1.42 -9.37 -0.28
CA LEU A 64 -1.02 -8.13 -0.92
C LEU A 64 0.17 -8.36 -1.84
N ARG A 65 1.16 -9.12 -1.39
CA ARG A 65 2.32 -9.50 -2.20
C ARG A 65 1.90 -10.27 -3.44
N SER A 66 1.00 -11.24 -3.28
CA SER A 66 0.50 -12.04 -4.40
C SER A 66 -0.20 -11.17 -5.45
N TYR A 67 -0.97 -10.19 -4.99
CA TYR A 67 -1.64 -9.25 -5.88
C TYR A 67 -0.62 -8.43 -6.69
N PHE A 68 0.39 -7.87 -6.03
CA PHE A 68 1.38 -7.03 -6.70
C PHE A 68 2.40 -7.83 -7.50
N ASP A 69 2.63 -9.10 -7.20
CA ASP A 69 3.52 -9.95 -7.99
C ASP A 69 3.03 -10.07 -9.45
N ALA A 70 1.74 -9.93 -9.67
CA ALA A 70 1.19 -9.91 -11.03
C ALA A 70 1.63 -8.68 -11.84
N ALA A 71 2.12 -7.64 -11.19
CA ALA A 71 2.65 -6.44 -11.85
C ALA A 71 4.16 -6.54 -12.14
N ASP A 72 4.72 -7.74 -12.12
CA ASP A 72 6.13 -8.03 -12.42
C ASP A 72 7.10 -7.25 -11.48
N ASP A 73 8.18 -6.72 -12.03
CA ASP A 73 9.22 -6.05 -11.24
C ASP A 73 8.73 -4.82 -10.49
N ILE A 74 7.81 -4.07 -11.05
CA ILE A 74 7.27 -2.87 -10.42
C ILE A 74 6.52 -3.24 -9.15
N GLY A 75 5.68 -4.27 -9.24
CA GLY A 75 4.92 -4.76 -8.09
C GLY A 75 5.81 -5.29 -6.98
N LYS A 76 6.84 -6.05 -7.34
CA LYS A 76 7.82 -6.57 -6.38
C LYS A 76 8.57 -5.44 -5.69
N LYS A 77 9.02 -4.45 -6.43
CA LYS A 77 9.71 -3.28 -5.87
C LYS A 77 8.80 -2.50 -4.93
N PHE A 78 7.55 -2.33 -5.30
CA PHE A 78 6.58 -1.64 -4.45
C PHE A 78 6.35 -2.39 -3.14
N THR A 79 6.15 -3.70 -3.21
CA THR A 79 5.96 -4.53 -2.00
C THR A 79 7.20 -4.49 -1.11
N ASP A 80 8.39 -4.62 -1.68
CA ASP A 80 9.64 -4.57 -0.91
C ASP A 80 9.84 -3.21 -0.25
N GLU A 81 9.57 -2.13 -0.96
CA GLU A 81 9.67 -0.80 -0.40
C GLU A 81 8.63 -0.55 0.68
N LEU A 82 7.41 -1.06 0.49
CA LEU A 82 6.36 -0.97 1.49
C LEU A 82 6.77 -1.68 2.79
N LEU A 83 7.28 -2.91 2.69
CA LEU A 83 7.73 -3.67 3.84
C LEU A 83 8.86 -2.96 4.62
N ARG A 84 9.75 -2.28 3.91
CA ARG A 84 10.84 -1.53 4.54
C ARG A 84 10.36 -0.23 5.19
N SER A 85 9.25 0.30 4.72
CA SER A 85 8.75 1.62 5.12
C SER A 85 7.75 1.57 6.26
N VAL A 86 7.07 0.43 6.42
CA VAL A 86 5.98 0.30 7.40
C VAL A 86 6.51 0.30 8.82
N PHE A 87 5.87 1.14 9.64
CA PHE A 87 6.14 1.23 11.06
C PHE A 87 5.29 0.20 11.79
N ASP A 88 5.91 -0.52 12.71
CA ASP A 88 5.21 -1.48 13.57
C ASP A 88 4.40 -2.54 12.80
N LEU A 89 5.06 -3.18 11.83
CA LEU A 89 4.47 -4.18 10.96
C LEU A 89 4.17 -5.47 11.73
N ASP A 90 2.92 -5.88 11.73
CA ASP A 90 2.44 -7.13 12.34
C ASP A 90 1.89 -8.12 11.31
N ASP A 91 2.42 -8.08 10.09
CA ASP A 91 2.01 -8.90 8.94
C ASP A 91 0.62 -8.59 8.38
N THR A 92 -0.04 -7.56 8.88
CA THR A 92 -1.35 -7.15 8.37
C THR A 92 -1.39 -5.65 8.06
N GLY A 93 -2.13 -5.31 7.02
CA GLY A 93 -2.48 -3.93 6.72
C GLY A 93 -3.91 -3.65 7.15
N HIS A 94 -4.23 -2.39 7.35
CA HIS A 94 -5.59 -1.97 7.69
C HIS A 94 -6.37 -1.60 6.44
N ILE A 95 -7.55 -2.19 6.28
CA ILE A 95 -8.44 -1.89 5.16
C ILE A 95 -9.38 -0.77 5.56
N TRP A 96 -9.47 0.23 4.70
CA TRP A 96 -10.40 1.34 4.88
C TRP A 96 -11.65 1.10 4.08
N LYS A 97 -12.78 1.28 4.76
CA LYS A 97 -14.08 1.43 4.10
C LYS A 97 -14.34 2.92 4.04
N SER A 98 -14.48 3.45 2.88
CA SER A 98 -14.83 4.85 2.71
C SER A 98 -16.17 4.98 2.03
#